data_babdb5bf71c1d8d8d37ca3329765d794
#
_entry.id   babdb5bf71c1d8d8d37ca3329765d794
#
_cell.length_a   1.000
_cell.length_b   1.000
_cell.length_c   1.000
_cell.angle_alpha   90.00
_cell.angle_beta   90.00
_cell.angle_gamma   90.00
#
_symmetry.space_group_name_H-M   'P 1'
#
loop_
_entity.id
_entity.type
_entity.pdbx_description
1 polymer ?
#
loop_
_entity_poly.entity_id
_entity_poly.type
_entity_poly.pdbx_seq_one_letter_code
_entity_poly.pdbx_strand_id
1 'polypeptide(L)'
;MLEGKVALVTGASRGIGAAIAETLAADGATVVGLDIPQASTDLRKVAEKTGGAEPIELDITADDAPERIAERLADGVDVVVHNAGVTKDRTLAKMPEERWSQLMEINLSSEERINDALLDAKLLADNGRIVCVSSMSGIAGNSGQTNYAASKAGVIGMVEAMAPELAKRKATINAVAPGFIETQMTAAMPIGVREAGRRMSSLAQGGLPVDVAETIAWFASPASTGVNGNVVRVCGQNLLGA
;
A
#
# COMPACT_ATOMS: atom_id res chain seq x y z
N MET A 1 3.00 7.20 -18.84
CA MET A 1 3.13 5.72 -18.92
C MET A 1 1.82 4.98 -18.64
N LEU A 2 0.89 5.65 -17.95
CA LEU A 2 -0.39 5.09 -17.52
C LEU A 2 -1.60 5.80 -18.15
N GLU A 3 -1.44 6.38 -19.32
CA GLU A 3 -2.49 7.11 -20.01
C GLU A 3 -3.73 6.23 -20.25
N GLY A 4 -4.89 6.74 -19.86
CA GLY A 4 -6.16 6.03 -19.96
C GLY A 4 -6.35 4.88 -18.96
N LYS A 5 -5.46 4.71 -17.98
CA LYS A 5 -5.56 3.71 -16.92
C LYS A 5 -6.30 4.27 -15.72
N VAL A 6 -7.08 3.41 -15.06
CA VAL A 6 -7.75 3.72 -13.79
C VAL A 6 -6.97 3.06 -12.65
N ALA A 7 -6.62 3.84 -11.63
CA ALA A 7 -5.89 3.37 -10.47
C ALA A 7 -6.66 3.62 -9.17
N LEU A 8 -6.87 2.59 -8.37
CA LEU A 8 -7.34 2.69 -6.98
C LEU A 8 -6.13 2.80 -6.05
N VAL A 9 -6.13 3.76 -5.14
CA VAL A 9 -5.10 3.91 -4.10
C VAL A 9 -5.77 3.98 -2.73
N THR A 10 -5.54 3.01 -1.86
CA THR A 10 -6.05 3.03 -0.48
C THR A 10 -5.11 3.80 0.46
N GLY A 11 -5.66 4.50 1.46
CA GLY A 11 -4.88 5.36 2.35
C GLY A 11 -4.29 6.57 1.63
N ALA A 12 -5.01 7.15 0.66
CA ALA A 12 -4.50 8.15 -0.28
C ALA A 12 -4.43 9.57 0.26
N SER A 13 -4.94 9.86 1.47
CA SER A 13 -5.08 11.23 1.96
C SER A 13 -3.77 11.93 2.31
N ARG A 14 -2.70 11.18 2.60
CA ARG A 14 -1.42 11.75 3.08
C ARG A 14 -0.24 10.80 2.92
N GLY A 15 0.96 11.31 3.19
CA GLY A 15 2.19 10.53 3.26
C GLY A 15 2.50 9.76 1.99
N ILE A 16 2.77 8.47 2.13
CA ILE A 16 3.10 7.59 0.99
C ILE A 16 1.92 7.49 0.03
N GLY A 17 0.68 7.31 0.54
CA GLY A 17 -0.51 7.18 -0.30
C GLY A 17 -0.79 8.41 -1.16
N ALA A 18 -0.63 9.61 -0.62
CA ALA A 18 -0.77 10.85 -1.39
C ALA A 18 0.32 10.96 -2.48
N ALA A 19 1.58 10.63 -2.15
CA ALA A 19 2.66 10.62 -3.12
C ALA A 19 2.41 9.60 -4.25
N ILE A 20 1.88 8.41 -3.92
CA ILE A 20 1.49 7.40 -4.92
C ILE A 20 0.41 7.97 -5.84
N ALA A 21 -0.65 8.55 -5.28
CA ALA A 21 -1.73 9.13 -6.07
C ALA A 21 -1.22 10.24 -7.01
N GLU A 22 -0.38 11.13 -6.51
CA GLU A 22 0.21 12.23 -7.28
C GLU A 22 1.15 11.69 -8.40
N THR A 23 1.98 10.68 -8.11
CA THR A 23 2.90 10.09 -9.10
C THR A 23 2.14 9.33 -10.20
N LEU A 24 1.14 8.49 -9.85
CA LEU A 24 0.35 7.77 -10.85
C LEU A 24 -0.45 8.72 -11.73
N ALA A 25 -0.99 9.82 -11.17
CA ALA A 25 -1.68 10.85 -11.94
C ALA A 25 -0.72 11.60 -12.90
N ALA A 26 0.49 11.92 -12.44
CA ALA A 26 1.51 12.54 -13.28
C ALA A 26 1.94 11.63 -14.46
N ASP A 27 1.85 10.32 -14.26
CA ASP A 27 2.08 9.31 -15.31
C ASP A 27 0.87 9.12 -16.27
N GLY A 28 -0.25 9.80 -16.03
CA GLY A 28 -1.44 9.82 -16.89
C GLY A 28 -2.59 8.95 -16.42
N ALA A 29 -2.52 8.32 -15.23
CA ALA A 29 -3.64 7.55 -14.69
C ALA A 29 -4.76 8.44 -14.15
N THR A 30 -6.01 7.99 -14.29
CA THR A 30 -7.13 8.49 -13.51
C THR A 30 -7.09 7.82 -12.14
N VAL A 31 -6.84 8.61 -11.08
CA VAL A 31 -6.66 8.06 -9.73
C VAL A 31 -7.91 8.19 -8.89
N VAL A 32 -8.44 7.07 -8.42
CA VAL A 32 -9.48 7.00 -7.41
C VAL A 32 -8.82 6.81 -6.05
N GLY A 33 -8.70 7.88 -5.29
CA GLY A 33 -8.19 7.83 -3.92
C GLY A 33 -9.26 7.31 -2.95
N LEU A 34 -8.86 6.48 -2.00
CA LEU A 34 -9.71 5.98 -0.93
C LEU A 34 -9.06 6.22 0.43
N ASP A 35 -9.82 6.73 1.38
CA ASP A 35 -9.42 6.83 2.79
C ASP A 35 -10.65 6.88 3.70
N ILE A 36 -10.43 6.76 5.00
CA ILE A 36 -11.50 6.82 6.00
C ILE A 36 -12.21 8.19 5.97
N PRO A 37 -13.50 8.26 6.33
CA PRO A 37 -14.26 9.53 6.31
C PRO A 37 -13.63 10.66 7.13
N GLN A 38 -12.90 10.33 8.21
CA GLN A 38 -12.19 11.30 9.05
C GLN A 38 -11.04 12.01 8.32
N ALA A 39 -10.54 11.43 7.22
CA ALA A 39 -9.49 12.00 6.37
C ALA A 39 -10.05 12.72 5.12
N SER A 40 -11.37 12.87 4.99
CA SER A 40 -12.06 13.41 3.82
C SER A 40 -11.45 14.73 3.30
N THR A 41 -11.18 15.68 4.19
CA THR A 41 -10.63 16.99 3.79
C THR A 41 -9.27 16.86 3.06
N ASP A 42 -8.38 16.02 3.56
CA ASP A 42 -7.06 15.85 2.93
C ASP A 42 -7.16 14.95 1.70
N LEU A 43 -8.04 13.95 1.71
CA LEU A 43 -8.31 13.11 0.57
C LEU A 43 -8.84 13.93 -0.63
N ARG A 44 -9.76 14.85 -0.41
CA ARG A 44 -10.28 15.75 -1.46
C ARG A 44 -9.20 16.69 -2.00
N LYS A 45 -8.30 17.20 -1.17
CA LYS A 45 -7.16 18.00 -1.64
C LYS A 45 -6.24 17.18 -2.57
N VAL A 46 -6.02 15.91 -2.26
CA VAL A 46 -5.24 15.03 -3.14
C VAL A 46 -6.00 14.79 -4.45
N ALA A 47 -7.31 14.50 -4.40
CA ALA A 47 -8.14 14.33 -5.58
C ALA A 47 -8.13 15.58 -6.49
N GLU A 48 -8.22 16.79 -5.92
CA GLU A 48 -8.11 18.06 -6.67
C GLU A 48 -6.75 18.19 -7.38
N LYS A 49 -5.65 17.86 -6.70
CA LYS A 49 -4.30 17.92 -7.28
C LYS A 49 -4.10 16.91 -8.40
N THR A 50 -4.71 15.74 -8.30
CA THR A 50 -4.54 14.68 -9.29
C THR A 50 -5.51 14.80 -10.46
N GLY A 51 -6.43 15.78 -10.44
CA GLY A 51 -7.46 15.95 -11.47
C GLY A 51 -8.33 14.70 -11.64
N GLY A 52 -8.34 13.86 -10.59
CA GLY A 52 -8.90 12.53 -10.63
C GLY A 52 -10.41 12.44 -10.43
N ALA A 53 -10.87 11.24 -10.34
CA ALA A 53 -12.27 10.92 -10.05
C ALA A 53 -12.63 11.31 -8.60
N GLU A 54 -13.92 11.42 -8.33
CA GLU A 54 -14.45 11.61 -6.98
C GLU A 54 -13.87 10.55 -6.03
N PRO A 55 -13.25 10.92 -4.91
CA PRO A 55 -12.63 9.97 -4.00
C PRO A 55 -13.66 9.13 -3.24
N ILE A 56 -13.23 8.01 -2.69
CA ILE A 56 -14.05 7.10 -1.89
C ILE A 56 -13.78 7.35 -0.41
N GLU A 57 -14.76 7.87 0.31
CA GLU A 57 -14.71 8.03 1.76
C GLU A 57 -15.28 6.76 2.42
N LEU A 58 -14.39 5.84 2.84
CA LEU A 58 -14.77 4.52 3.30
C LEU A 58 -13.72 3.93 4.24
N ASP A 59 -14.19 3.30 5.32
CA ASP A 59 -13.36 2.41 6.13
C ASP A 59 -13.28 1.05 5.44
N ILE A 60 -12.07 0.64 5.03
CA ILE A 60 -11.85 -0.63 4.32
C ILE A 60 -12.16 -1.87 5.18
N THR A 61 -12.34 -1.71 6.49
CA THR A 61 -12.71 -2.79 7.40
C THR A 61 -14.22 -2.96 7.54
N ALA A 62 -15.03 -2.08 6.97
CA ALA A 62 -16.47 -2.24 6.97
C ALA A 62 -16.88 -3.50 6.19
N ASP A 63 -17.92 -4.17 6.65
CA ASP A 63 -18.38 -5.43 6.05
C ASP A 63 -18.77 -5.26 4.57
N ASP A 64 -19.35 -4.10 4.23
CA ASP A 64 -19.79 -3.74 2.88
C ASP A 64 -18.71 -3.02 2.04
N ALA A 65 -17.48 -2.89 2.57
CA ALA A 65 -16.44 -2.13 1.89
C ALA A 65 -16.04 -2.73 0.53
N PRO A 66 -15.85 -4.05 0.38
CA PRO A 66 -15.50 -4.64 -0.91
C PRO A 66 -16.56 -4.37 -2.00
N GLU A 67 -17.83 -4.52 -1.65
CA GLU A 67 -18.96 -4.29 -2.56
C GLU A 67 -19.04 -2.82 -3.00
N ARG A 68 -18.93 -1.88 -2.06
CA ARG A 68 -18.94 -0.43 -2.36
C ARG A 68 -17.76 0.00 -3.22
N ILE A 69 -16.59 -0.59 -3.02
CA ILE A 69 -15.43 -0.36 -3.88
C ILE A 69 -15.70 -0.90 -5.29
N ALA A 70 -16.23 -2.13 -5.40
CA ALA A 70 -16.57 -2.74 -6.66
C ALA A 70 -17.63 -1.92 -7.42
N GLU A 71 -18.68 -1.47 -6.75
CA GLU A 71 -19.70 -0.59 -7.34
C GLU A 71 -19.11 0.73 -7.87
N ARG A 72 -18.19 1.32 -7.11
CA ARG A 72 -17.53 2.58 -7.51
C ARG A 72 -16.59 2.41 -8.70
N LEU A 73 -16.07 1.21 -8.90
CA LEU A 73 -15.16 0.82 -9.98
C LEU A 73 -15.87 -0.03 -11.06
N ALA A 74 -17.20 0.12 -11.23
CA ALA A 74 -18.00 -0.70 -12.13
C ALA A 74 -17.52 -0.67 -13.59
N ASP A 75 -16.85 0.40 -14.02
CA ASP A 75 -16.25 0.52 -15.35
C ASP A 75 -14.86 -0.19 -15.46
N GLY A 76 -14.37 -0.79 -14.37
CA GLY A 76 -13.11 -1.50 -14.30
C GLY A 76 -11.98 -0.70 -13.66
N VAL A 77 -10.92 -1.40 -13.26
CA VAL A 77 -9.70 -0.86 -12.68
C VAL A 77 -8.47 -1.55 -13.27
N ASP A 78 -7.45 -0.78 -13.62
CA ASP A 78 -6.19 -1.31 -14.18
C ASP A 78 -5.13 -1.51 -13.11
N VAL A 79 -5.10 -0.64 -12.10
CA VAL A 79 -4.09 -0.64 -11.03
C VAL A 79 -4.76 -0.56 -9.68
N VAL A 80 -4.40 -1.46 -8.77
CA VAL A 80 -4.84 -1.43 -7.37
C VAL A 80 -3.61 -1.29 -6.49
N VAL A 81 -3.57 -0.25 -5.66
CA VAL A 81 -2.49 -0.04 -4.69
C VAL A 81 -3.03 -0.13 -3.28
N HIS A 82 -2.65 -1.21 -2.58
CA HIS A 82 -2.93 -1.40 -1.17
C HIS A 82 -1.86 -0.71 -0.33
N ASN A 83 -2.17 0.51 0.11
CA ASN A 83 -1.27 1.31 0.94
C ASN A 83 -1.88 1.63 2.33
N ALA A 84 -3.19 1.55 2.49
CA ALA A 84 -3.82 1.77 3.79
C ALA A 84 -3.23 0.84 4.86
N GLY A 85 -2.90 1.40 6.01
CA GLY A 85 -2.33 0.60 7.10
C GLY A 85 -2.04 1.44 8.33
N VAL A 86 -1.98 0.77 9.46
CA VAL A 86 -1.74 1.38 10.77
C VAL A 86 -0.67 0.62 11.56
N THR A 87 -0.09 1.29 12.56
CA THR A 87 0.71 0.65 13.59
C THR A 87 -0.02 0.71 14.93
N LYS A 88 0.02 -0.37 15.70
CA LYS A 88 -0.55 -0.44 17.06
C LYS A 88 0.45 -1.15 17.98
N ASP A 89 1.59 -0.49 18.19
CA ASP A 89 2.79 -1.06 18.78
C ASP A 89 2.60 -1.53 20.22
N ARG A 90 3.04 -2.77 20.50
CA ARG A 90 3.19 -3.38 21.82
C ARG A 90 4.12 -4.60 21.71
N THR A 91 4.79 -4.93 22.80
CA THR A 91 5.49 -6.23 22.91
C THR A 91 4.45 -7.37 22.94
N LEU A 92 4.78 -8.53 22.37
CA LEU A 92 3.85 -9.65 22.24
C LEU A 92 3.21 -10.03 23.60
N ALA A 93 4.00 -10.10 24.67
CA ALA A 93 3.52 -10.44 26.02
C ALA A 93 2.48 -9.44 26.60
N LYS A 94 2.38 -8.24 26.03
CA LYS A 94 1.46 -7.18 26.46
C LYS A 94 0.48 -6.77 25.35
N MET A 95 0.39 -7.56 24.29
CA MET A 95 -0.46 -7.27 23.14
C MET A 95 -1.91 -7.69 23.43
N PRO A 96 -2.88 -6.76 23.55
CA PRO A 96 -4.28 -7.14 23.64
C PRO A 96 -4.73 -7.79 22.32
N GLU A 97 -5.56 -8.83 22.43
CA GLU A 97 -6.13 -9.53 21.28
C GLU A 97 -6.87 -8.59 20.31
N GLU A 98 -7.63 -7.66 20.85
CA GLU A 98 -8.34 -6.64 20.06
C GLU A 98 -7.38 -5.80 19.19
N ARG A 99 -6.23 -5.38 19.74
CA ARG A 99 -5.23 -4.63 18.96
C ARG A 99 -4.60 -5.46 17.87
N TRP A 100 -4.37 -6.74 18.15
CA TRP A 100 -3.88 -7.69 17.17
C TRP A 100 -4.87 -7.84 16.04
N SER A 101 -6.11 -8.20 16.36
CA SER A 101 -7.17 -8.48 15.37
C SER A 101 -7.49 -7.25 14.52
N GLN A 102 -7.66 -6.06 15.12
CA GLN A 102 -7.89 -4.83 14.38
C GLN A 102 -6.74 -4.50 13.41
N LEU A 103 -5.49 -4.73 13.81
CA LEU A 103 -4.37 -4.42 12.95
C LEU A 103 -4.27 -5.42 11.80
N MET A 104 -4.48 -6.72 12.05
CA MET A 104 -4.54 -7.74 11.01
C MET A 104 -5.66 -7.45 10.01
N GLU A 105 -6.83 -7.05 10.50
CA GLU A 105 -7.97 -6.69 9.68
C GLU A 105 -7.66 -5.52 8.74
N ILE A 106 -7.07 -4.43 9.27
CA ILE A 106 -6.75 -3.25 8.45
C ILE A 106 -5.60 -3.52 7.48
N ASN A 107 -4.52 -4.19 7.94
CA ASN A 107 -3.28 -4.26 7.20
C ASN A 107 -3.17 -5.48 6.27
N LEU A 108 -4.09 -6.43 6.35
CA LEU A 108 -4.02 -7.69 5.59
C LEU A 108 -5.40 -8.14 5.10
N SER A 109 -6.35 -8.47 6.01
CA SER A 109 -7.62 -9.10 5.61
C SER A 109 -8.47 -8.21 4.70
N SER A 110 -8.45 -6.90 4.92
CA SER A 110 -9.17 -5.96 4.04
C SER A 110 -8.58 -5.92 2.63
N GLU A 111 -7.25 -6.04 2.49
CA GLU A 111 -6.59 -6.11 1.18
C GLU A 111 -7.04 -7.35 0.41
N GLU A 112 -7.07 -8.52 1.09
CA GLU A 112 -7.54 -9.79 0.52
C GLU A 112 -9.01 -9.68 0.06
N ARG A 113 -9.91 -9.21 0.94
CA ARG A 113 -11.34 -9.07 0.60
C ARG A 113 -11.59 -8.12 -0.57
N ILE A 114 -10.85 -7.01 -0.67
CA ILE A 114 -10.94 -6.09 -1.81
C ILE A 114 -10.47 -6.77 -3.09
N ASN A 115 -9.36 -7.52 -3.04
CA ASN A 115 -8.87 -8.26 -4.20
C ASN A 115 -9.90 -9.29 -4.68
N ASP A 116 -10.44 -10.09 -3.76
CA ASP A 116 -11.45 -11.11 -4.08
C ASP A 116 -12.67 -10.49 -4.74
N ALA A 117 -13.23 -9.41 -4.17
CA ALA A 117 -14.38 -8.73 -4.74
C ALA A 117 -14.14 -8.19 -6.16
N LEU A 118 -12.96 -7.57 -6.40
CA LEU A 118 -12.61 -7.05 -7.71
C LEU A 118 -12.37 -8.18 -8.74
N LEU A 119 -11.83 -9.31 -8.31
CA LEU A 119 -11.59 -10.47 -9.17
C LEU A 119 -12.89 -11.22 -9.49
N ASP A 120 -13.75 -11.45 -8.50
CA ASP A 120 -15.04 -12.13 -8.65
C ASP A 120 -16.00 -11.33 -9.55
N ALA A 121 -16.02 -10.01 -9.38
CA ALA A 121 -16.77 -9.09 -10.22
C ALA A 121 -16.11 -8.86 -11.61
N LYS A 122 -14.92 -9.41 -11.86
CA LYS A 122 -14.13 -9.23 -13.10
C LYS A 122 -13.81 -7.78 -13.42
N LEU A 123 -13.64 -6.95 -12.39
CA LEU A 123 -13.34 -5.52 -12.51
C LEU A 123 -11.86 -5.23 -12.69
N LEU A 124 -10.96 -6.08 -12.18
CA LEU A 124 -9.54 -5.96 -12.48
C LEU A 124 -9.31 -6.29 -13.97
N ALA A 125 -8.75 -5.36 -14.70
CA ALA A 125 -8.47 -5.49 -16.13
C ALA A 125 -7.52 -6.67 -16.42
N ASP A 126 -7.63 -7.24 -17.62
CA ASP A 126 -6.57 -8.09 -18.15
C ASP A 126 -5.27 -7.28 -18.27
N ASN A 127 -4.16 -7.88 -17.91
CA ASN A 127 -2.88 -7.18 -17.68
C ASN A 127 -2.94 -6.15 -16.53
N GLY A 128 -3.88 -6.27 -15.60
CA GLY A 128 -3.98 -5.41 -14.41
C GLY A 128 -2.77 -5.55 -13.47
N ARG A 129 -2.63 -4.59 -12.57
CA ARG A 129 -1.53 -4.51 -11.61
C ARG A 129 -2.06 -4.36 -10.21
N ILE A 130 -1.64 -5.23 -9.31
CA ILE A 130 -1.86 -5.07 -7.86
C ILE A 130 -0.49 -4.79 -7.24
N VAL A 131 -0.39 -3.74 -6.44
CA VAL A 131 0.83 -3.40 -5.71
C VAL A 131 0.51 -3.19 -4.25
N CYS A 132 1.14 -3.98 -3.37
CA CYS A 132 0.91 -3.95 -1.94
C CYS A 132 2.06 -3.24 -1.22
N VAL A 133 1.75 -2.42 -0.22
CA VAL A 133 2.76 -1.80 0.63
C VAL A 133 2.99 -2.67 1.86
N SER A 134 4.06 -3.48 1.83
CA SER A 134 4.57 -4.22 2.97
C SER A 134 5.47 -3.32 3.84
N SER A 135 6.53 -3.82 4.41
CA SER A 135 7.50 -3.09 5.22
C SER A 135 8.78 -3.92 5.41
N MET A 136 9.89 -3.25 5.69
CA MET A 136 11.08 -3.93 6.21
C MET A 136 10.79 -4.69 7.51
N SER A 137 9.81 -4.25 8.32
CA SER A 137 9.35 -4.99 9.50
C SER A 137 8.71 -6.34 9.13
N GLY A 138 8.09 -6.47 7.96
CA GLY A 138 7.55 -7.75 7.45
C GLY A 138 8.65 -8.73 7.05
N ILE A 139 9.82 -8.24 6.64
CA ILE A 139 10.97 -9.07 6.23
C ILE A 139 11.83 -9.45 7.44
N ALA A 140 12.18 -8.48 8.28
CA ALA A 140 13.19 -8.64 9.34
C ALA A 140 12.59 -8.75 10.74
N GLY A 141 11.30 -8.51 10.90
CA GLY A 141 10.70 -8.27 12.21
C GLY A 141 11.06 -6.88 12.76
N ASN A 142 10.39 -6.48 13.82
CA ASN A 142 10.73 -5.26 14.58
C ASN A 142 10.30 -5.41 16.03
N SER A 143 11.22 -5.17 16.97
CA SER A 143 10.95 -5.26 18.40
C SER A 143 9.85 -4.27 18.82
N GLY A 144 8.83 -4.75 19.52
CA GLY A 144 7.68 -3.95 19.93
C GLY A 144 6.60 -3.76 18.86
N GLN A 145 6.79 -4.29 17.64
CA GLN A 145 5.84 -4.22 16.51
C GLN A 145 5.43 -5.60 16.02
N THR A 146 5.24 -6.57 16.91
CA THR A 146 5.02 -7.98 16.52
C THR A 146 3.80 -8.17 15.62
N ASN A 147 2.67 -7.52 15.94
CA ASN A 147 1.46 -7.54 15.13
C ASN A 147 1.65 -6.87 13.76
N TYR A 148 2.31 -5.72 13.72
CA TYR A 148 2.62 -5.02 12.48
C TYR A 148 3.55 -5.84 11.59
N ALA A 149 4.62 -6.39 12.16
CA ALA A 149 5.54 -7.26 11.43
C ALA A 149 4.83 -8.50 10.88
N ALA A 150 3.95 -9.14 11.68
CA ALA A 150 3.16 -10.28 11.24
C ALA A 150 2.21 -9.92 10.08
N SER A 151 1.48 -8.78 10.18
CA SER A 151 0.59 -8.35 9.11
C SER A 151 1.34 -8.06 7.81
N LYS A 152 2.49 -7.38 7.90
CA LYS A 152 3.28 -7.04 6.71
C LYS A 152 4.05 -8.23 6.12
N ALA A 153 4.36 -9.26 6.92
CA ALA A 153 4.78 -10.57 6.42
C ALA A 153 3.62 -11.32 5.75
N GLY A 154 2.40 -11.21 6.31
CA GLY A 154 1.19 -11.75 5.68
C GLY A 154 0.94 -11.15 4.28
N VAL A 155 1.14 -9.84 4.11
CA VAL A 155 1.07 -9.18 2.79
C VAL A 155 2.07 -9.79 1.80
N ILE A 156 3.31 -10.12 2.23
CA ILE A 156 4.29 -10.80 1.39
C ILE A 156 3.76 -12.18 0.99
N GLY A 157 3.26 -12.97 1.95
CA GLY A 157 2.66 -14.28 1.68
C GLY A 157 1.46 -14.22 0.75
N MET A 158 0.59 -13.20 0.88
CA MET A 158 -0.53 -12.96 -0.04
C MET A 158 -0.05 -12.70 -1.46
N VAL A 159 0.98 -11.87 -1.63
CA VAL A 159 1.59 -11.59 -2.95
C VAL A 159 2.11 -12.88 -3.60
N GLU A 160 2.84 -13.70 -2.85
CA GLU A 160 3.36 -14.98 -3.34
C GLU A 160 2.23 -15.96 -3.71
N ALA A 161 1.19 -16.05 -2.88
CA ALA A 161 0.06 -16.96 -3.09
C ALA A 161 -0.81 -16.55 -4.29
N MET A 162 -1.07 -15.25 -4.48
CA MET A 162 -1.94 -14.76 -5.55
C MET A 162 -1.26 -14.66 -6.92
N ALA A 163 0.07 -14.55 -6.98
CA ALA A 163 0.81 -14.33 -8.22
C ALA A 163 0.54 -15.40 -9.30
N PRO A 164 0.49 -16.72 -9.01
CA PRO A 164 0.16 -17.75 -10.02
C PRO A 164 -1.27 -17.62 -10.58
N GLU A 165 -2.23 -17.24 -9.73
CA GLU A 165 -3.63 -17.08 -10.14
C GLU A 165 -3.81 -15.87 -11.07
N LEU A 166 -3.21 -14.74 -10.71
CA LEU A 166 -3.27 -13.52 -11.52
C LEU A 166 -2.56 -13.67 -12.86
N ALA A 167 -1.51 -14.48 -12.93
CA ALA A 167 -0.80 -14.78 -14.17
C ALA A 167 -1.71 -15.38 -15.25
N LYS A 168 -2.77 -16.11 -14.89
CA LYS A 168 -3.77 -16.65 -15.83
C LYS A 168 -4.48 -15.56 -16.63
N ARG A 169 -4.55 -14.33 -16.08
CA ARG A 169 -5.13 -13.13 -16.70
C ARG A 169 -4.05 -12.16 -17.21
N LYS A 170 -2.79 -12.57 -17.21
CA LYS A 170 -1.62 -11.71 -17.48
C LYS A 170 -1.52 -10.50 -16.54
N ALA A 171 -2.25 -10.54 -15.43
CA ALA A 171 -2.13 -9.56 -14.35
C ALA A 171 -0.97 -9.93 -13.42
N THR A 172 -0.44 -8.94 -12.70
CA THR A 172 0.64 -9.15 -11.75
C THR A 172 0.28 -8.61 -10.38
N ILE A 173 0.83 -9.23 -9.34
CA ILE A 173 0.83 -8.72 -7.97
C ILE A 173 2.25 -8.67 -7.44
N ASN A 174 2.64 -7.53 -6.89
CA ASN A 174 3.97 -7.33 -6.31
C ASN A 174 3.85 -6.50 -5.02
N ALA A 175 4.91 -6.45 -4.24
CA ALA A 175 4.96 -5.59 -3.07
C ALA A 175 6.19 -4.69 -3.06
N VAL A 176 6.06 -3.56 -2.39
CA VAL A 176 7.19 -2.76 -1.94
C VAL A 176 7.36 -2.94 -0.45
N ALA A 177 8.60 -2.94 0.04
CA ALA A 177 8.94 -2.99 1.46
C ALA A 177 9.72 -1.73 1.84
N PRO A 178 9.02 -0.63 2.23
CA PRO A 178 9.68 0.60 2.66
C PRO A 178 10.49 0.38 3.94
N GLY A 179 11.62 1.10 4.04
CA GLY A 179 12.38 1.28 5.26
C GLY A 179 11.85 2.45 6.11
N PHE A 180 12.76 3.22 6.69
CA PHE A 180 12.38 4.46 7.38
C PHE A 180 12.08 5.55 6.34
N ILE A 181 10.81 5.96 6.24
CA ILE A 181 10.34 7.00 5.31
C ILE A 181 9.96 8.26 6.08
N GLU A 182 10.44 9.40 5.64
CA GLU A 182 10.15 10.73 6.20
C GLU A 182 8.71 11.14 5.87
N THR A 183 7.82 11.00 6.83
CA THR A 183 6.40 11.37 6.72
C THR A 183 5.97 12.19 7.93
N GLN A 184 4.75 12.71 7.92
CA GLN A 184 4.20 13.35 9.12
C GLN A 184 4.16 12.39 10.32
N MET A 185 3.91 11.11 10.09
CA MET A 185 3.90 10.09 11.14
C MET A 185 5.29 9.93 11.78
N THR A 186 6.34 9.84 10.98
CA THR A 186 7.71 9.71 11.48
C THR A 186 8.25 11.02 12.05
N ALA A 187 7.78 12.17 11.57
CA ALA A 187 8.11 13.48 12.11
C ALA A 187 7.68 13.66 13.59
N ALA A 188 6.63 12.96 14.02
CA ALA A 188 6.16 12.96 15.41
C ALA A 188 7.02 12.11 16.36
N MET A 189 7.95 11.29 15.84
CA MET A 189 8.85 10.47 16.65
C MET A 189 9.97 11.32 17.30
N PRO A 190 10.49 10.90 18.48
CA PRO A 190 11.65 11.53 19.08
C PRO A 190 12.84 11.59 18.12
N ILE A 191 13.63 12.67 18.16
CA ILE A 191 14.74 12.91 17.23
C ILE A 191 15.78 11.77 17.22
N GLY A 192 16.07 11.18 18.39
CA GLY A 192 16.98 10.05 18.49
C GLY A 192 16.49 8.79 17.75
N VAL A 193 15.17 8.54 17.77
CA VAL A 193 14.56 7.41 17.05
C VAL A 193 14.62 7.65 15.54
N ARG A 194 14.33 8.88 15.10
CA ARG A 194 14.42 9.27 13.69
C ARG A 194 15.83 9.13 13.16
N GLU A 195 16.81 9.62 13.92
CA GLU A 195 18.22 9.54 13.54
C GLU A 195 18.71 8.09 13.50
N ALA A 196 18.30 7.26 14.45
CA ALA A 196 18.59 5.83 14.40
C ALA A 196 17.97 5.17 13.14
N GLY A 197 16.71 5.50 12.82
CA GLY A 197 16.06 5.00 11.61
C GLY A 197 16.81 5.36 10.33
N ARG A 198 17.30 6.60 10.20
CA ARG A 198 18.11 7.05 9.06
C ARG A 198 19.42 6.26 8.94
N ARG A 199 20.11 6.05 10.06
CA ARG A 199 21.42 5.37 10.10
C ARG A 199 21.34 3.85 9.92
N MET A 200 20.15 3.26 9.98
CA MET A 200 19.97 1.84 9.66
C MET A 200 20.06 1.55 8.16
N SER A 201 20.07 2.55 7.32
CA SER A 201 20.24 2.44 5.87
C SER A 201 21.71 2.69 5.49
N SER A 202 22.22 1.96 4.50
CA SER A 202 23.57 2.20 3.95
C SER A 202 23.73 3.59 3.34
N LEU A 203 22.61 4.21 2.92
CA LEU A 203 22.59 5.59 2.43
C LEU A 203 22.63 6.62 3.58
N ALA A 204 22.52 6.18 4.84
CA ALA A 204 22.48 7.01 6.04
C ALA A 204 21.46 8.15 6.00
N GLN A 205 20.33 7.93 5.33
CA GLN A 205 19.22 8.88 5.18
C GLN A 205 17.87 8.19 5.25
N GLY A 206 16.82 8.94 5.59
CA GLY A 206 15.44 8.50 5.42
C GLY A 206 15.04 8.52 3.94
N GLY A 207 14.23 7.56 3.52
CA GLY A 207 13.56 7.64 2.21
C GLY A 207 12.45 8.69 2.23
N LEU A 208 12.07 9.15 1.05
CA LEU A 208 10.94 10.06 0.87
C LEU A 208 9.71 9.28 0.39
N PRO A 209 8.48 9.77 0.64
CA PRO A 209 7.27 9.17 0.08
C PRO A 209 7.34 8.96 -1.44
N VAL A 210 7.98 9.87 -2.16
CA VAL A 210 8.15 9.78 -3.62
C VAL A 210 9.04 8.60 -4.02
N ASP A 211 10.03 8.19 -3.23
CA ASP A 211 10.88 7.03 -3.55
C ASP A 211 10.05 5.75 -3.60
N VAL A 212 9.08 5.64 -2.68
CA VAL A 212 8.11 4.52 -2.66
C VAL A 212 7.14 4.62 -3.82
N ALA A 213 6.62 5.82 -4.08
CA ALA A 213 5.65 6.08 -5.14
C ALA A 213 6.20 5.77 -6.53
N GLU A 214 7.43 6.17 -6.84
CA GLU A 214 8.11 5.87 -8.11
C GLU A 214 8.32 4.36 -8.33
N THR A 215 8.67 3.63 -7.26
CA THR A 215 8.79 2.17 -7.33
C THR A 215 7.44 1.52 -7.62
N ILE A 216 6.37 2.02 -7.02
CA ILE A 216 4.99 1.56 -7.27
C ILE A 216 4.56 1.92 -8.69
N ALA A 217 4.84 3.12 -9.17
CA ALA A 217 4.54 3.55 -10.54
C ALA A 217 5.25 2.66 -11.57
N TRP A 218 6.49 2.27 -11.30
CA TRP A 218 7.18 1.28 -12.14
C TRP A 218 6.45 -0.06 -12.16
N PHE A 219 6.01 -0.60 -11.00
CA PHE A 219 5.20 -1.83 -10.97
C PHE A 219 3.85 -1.68 -11.69
N ALA A 220 3.25 -0.50 -11.64
CA ALA A 220 1.99 -0.20 -12.33
C ALA A 220 2.17 -0.11 -13.86
N SER A 221 3.38 0.18 -14.33
CA SER A 221 3.67 0.44 -15.74
C SER A 221 3.84 -0.85 -16.57
N PRO A 222 3.70 -0.79 -17.89
CA PRO A 222 4.02 -1.90 -18.79
C PRO A 222 5.48 -2.36 -18.71
N ALA A 223 6.41 -1.51 -18.24
CA ALA A 223 7.83 -1.85 -18.13
C ALA A 223 8.11 -3.00 -17.13
N SER A 224 7.19 -3.27 -16.21
CA SER A 224 7.31 -4.33 -15.21
C SER A 224 6.54 -5.61 -15.54
N THR A 225 6.02 -5.77 -16.76
CA THR A 225 5.16 -6.91 -17.16
C THR A 225 5.78 -8.29 -16.88
N GLY A 226 7.09 -8.40 -16.88
CA GLY A 226 7.81 -9.65 -16.55
C GLY A 226 8.04 -9.87 -15.06
N VAL A 227 7.53 -8.99 -14.18
CA VAL A 227 7.77 -9.06 -12.73
C VAL A 227 6.46 -9.38 -12.01
N ASN A 228 6.39 -10.54 -11.39
CA ASN A 228 5.21 -11.02 -10.67
C ASN A 228 5.62 -11.79 -9.41
N GLY A 229 4.93 -11.60 -8.30
CA GLY A 229 5.20 -12.27 -7.03
C GLY A 229 6.47 -11.77 -6.32
N ASN A 230 6.91 -10.55 -6.61
CA ASN A 230 8.17 -10.03 -6.06
C ASN A 230 7.94 -8.98 -4.97
N VAL A 231 8.94 -8.87 -4.08
CA VAL A 231 9.00 -7.84 -3.05
C VAL A 231 10.25 -7.00 -3.26
N VAL A 232 10.07 -5.71 -3.57
CA VAL A 232 11.18 -4.76 -3.74
C VAL A 232 11.36 -3.91 -2.49
N ARG A 233 12.56 -3.94 -1.93
CA ARG A 233 12.93 -3.14 -0.76
C ARG A 233 13.21 -1.69 -1.17
N VAL A 234 12.44 -0.75 -0.63
CA VAL A 234 12.65 0.69 -0.81
C VAL A 234 13.17 1.25 0.52
N CYS A 235 14.41 0.92 0.86
CA CYS A 235 14.95 1.11 2.21
C CYS A 235 16.39 1.62 2.24
N GLY A 236 16.99 1.98 1.10
CA GLY A 236 18.39 2.40 1.02
C GLY A 236 19.37 1.33 1.54
N GLN A 237 19.08 0.05 1.31
CA GLN A 237 19.80 -1.09 1.84
C GLN A 237 19.83 -1.07 3.40
N ASN A 238 18.66 -1.29 4.01
CA ASN A 238 18.57 -1.40 5.46
C ASN A 238 19.41 -2.59 5.95
N LEU A 239 20.15 -2.40 7.04
CA LEU A 239 21.06 -3.39 7.63
C LEU A 239 20.32 -4.63 8.18
N LEU A 240 19.02 -4.51 8.50
CA LEU A 240 18.18 -5.63 8.91
C LEU A 240 17.54 -6.31 7.69
N GLY A 241 17.47 -7.63 7.71
CA GLY A 241 16.87 -8.42 6.64
C GLY A 241 17.68 -8.44 5.33
N ALA A 242 19.00 -8.27 5.46
CA ALA A 242 19.93 -8.39 4.34
C ALA A 242 20.27 -9.86 4.04
#